data_14403b72d506b15942aa79bc500a67e7
#
_entry.id   14403b72d506b15942aa79bc500a67e7
#
_cell.length_a   1.000
_cell.length_b   1.000
_cell.length_c   1.000
_cell.angle_alpha   90.00
_cell.angle_beta   90.00
_cell.angle_gamma   90.00
#
_symmetry.space_group_name_H-M   'P 1'
#
loop_
_entity.id
_entity.type
_entity.pdbx_description
1 polymer ?
#
loop_
_entity_poly.entity_id
_entity_poly.type
_entity_poly.pdbx_seq_one_letter_code
_entity_poly.pdbx_strand_id
1 'polypeptide(L)'
;MSRPDIFYEPPKGERSGLPHDPFKSFVIPRPIGWISTTGTDGRDNLAPFSQFNNVSFDPPTILFVGHQSVYKRQSKDSVINARETGEFVWNMAT
;
A
#
# COMPACT_ATOMS: atom_id res chain seq x y z
N MET A 1 16.86 -5.20 -33.94
CA MET A 1 15.61 -4.43 -34.03
C MET A 1 15.42 -3.63 -32.76
N SER A 2 15.48 -2.34 -32.82
CA SER A 2 15.27 -1.51 -31.63
C SER A 2 13.78 -1.33 -31.35
N ARG A 3 13.41 -1.43 -30.10
CA ARG A 3 12.05 -1.09 -29.67
C ARG A 3 11.98 0.43 -29.46
N PRO A 4 10.85 1.06 -29.79
CA PRO A 4 10.68 2.45 -29.44
C PRO A 4 10.71 2.64 -27.93
N ASP A 5 11.38 3.67 -27.48
CA ASP A 5 11.37 4.01 -26.06
C ASP A 5 9.99 4.53 -25.69
N ILE A 6 9.51 4.09 -24.53
CA ILE A 6 8.26 4.57 -23.96
C ILE A 6 8.60 5.43 -22.75
N PHE A 7 8.24 6.69 -22.83
CA PHE A 7 8.38 7.62 -21.71
C PHE A 7 7.06 7.73 -20.97
N TYR A 8 7.14 7.56 -19.65
CA TYR A 8 5.98 7.68 -18.79
C TYR A 8 6.26 8.68 -17.68
N GLU A 9 5.38 9.66 -17.55
CA GLU A 9 5.41 10.62 -16.47
C GLU A 9 4.10 10.50 -15.69
N PRO A 10 4.14 10.20 -14.37
CA PRO A 10 2.91 10.04 -13.62
C PRO A 10 2.04 11.29 -13.67
N PRO A 11 0.81 11.19 -14.17
CA PRO A 11 -0.04 12.36 -14.34
C PRO A 11 -0.61 12.82 -12.99
N LYS A 12 -0.79 14.12 -12.86
CA LYS A 12 -1.48 14.71 -11.71
C LYS A 12 -2.98 14.72 -11.99
N GLY A 13 -3.65 13.58 -11.69
CA GLY A 13 -5.09 13.46 -11.88
C GLY A 13 -5.54 13.13 -13.29
N GLU A 14 -4.62 12.87 -14.23
CA GLU A 14 -4.93 12.49 -15.61
C GLU A 14 -4.44 11.08 -15.92
N ARG A 15 -5.03 10.45 -16.90
CA ARG A 15 -4.58 9.14 -17.36
C ARG A 15 -3.25 9.29 -18.13
N SER A 16 -2.40 8.28 -18.00
CA SER A 16 -1.08 8.25 -18.64
C SER A 16 -1.12 8.12 -20.15
N GLY A 17 -2.27 7.83 -20.74
CA GLY A 17 -2.38 7.48 -22.16
C GLY A 17 -2.09 6.03 -22.48
N LEU A 18 -1.67 5.26 -21.50
CA LEU A 18 -1.51 3.81 -21.60
C LEU A 18 -2.83 3.10 -21.27
N PRO A 19 -3.04 1.84 -21.74
CA PRO A 19 -4.28 1.12 -21.45
C PRO A 19 -4.60 0.99 -19.96
N HIS A 20 -3.56 0.88 -19.14
CA HIS A 20 -3.67 0.81 -17.69
C HIS A 20 -2.62 1.71 -17.08
N ASP A 21 -2.87 2.25 -15.90
CA ASP A 21 -1.85 2.98 -15.17
C ASP A 21 -0.73 2.02 -14.77
N PRO A 22 0.50 2.18 -15.31
CA PRO A 22 1.57 1.22 -15.09
C PRO A 22 2.28 1.39 -13.74
N PHE A 23 2.05 2.49 -13.02
CA PHE A 23 2.81 2.83 -11.81
C PHE A 23 2.77 1.69 -10.78
N LYS A 24 1.59 1.11 -10.58
CA LYS A 24 1.42 0.00 -9.63
C LYS A 24 2.22 -1.25 -10.00
N SER A 25 2.57 -1.40 -11.28
CA SER A 25 3.27 -2.58 -11.79
C SER A 25 4.77 -2.38 -11.93
N PHE A 26 5.30 -1.21 -11.62
CA PHE A 26 6.71 -0.93 -11.79
C PHE A 26 7.60 -1.64 -10.77
N VAL A 27 7.05 -1.97 -9.62
CA VAL A 27 7.80 -2.68 -8.57
C VAL A 27 7.16 -4.03 -8.34
N ILE A 28 7.71 -5.06 -8.96
CA ILE A 28 7.26 -6.45 -8.84
C ILE A 28 8.47 -7.37 -8.87
N PRO A 29 8.43 -8.50 -8.13
CA PRO A 29 7.41 -8.87 -7.16
C PRO A 29 7.44 -7.96 -5.94
N ARG A 30 6.36 -7.99 -5.16
CA ARG A 30 6.25 -7.22 -3.93
C ARG A 30 6.02 -8.13 -2.74
N PRO A 31 6.59 -7.79 -1.57
CA PRO A 31 6.20 -8.47 -0.34
C PRO A 31 4.76 -8.10 0.01
N ILE A 32 4.04 -9.06 0.59
CA ILE A 32 2.68 -8.85 1.06
C ILE A 32 2.71 -8.82 2.58
N GLY A 33 2.21 -7.73 3.15
CA GLY A 33 2.08 -7.61 4.59
C GLY A 33 0.68 -7.98 5.05
N TRP A 34 0.56 -8.98 5.90
CA TRP A 34 -0.67 -9.26 6.63
C TRP A 34 -0.71 -8.36 7.85
N ILE A 35 -1.56 -7.35 7.82
CA ILE A 35 -1.62 -6.34 8.87
C ILE A 35 -2.89 -6.52 9.67
N SER A 36 -2.74 -6.74 10.97
CA SER A 36 -3.87 -6.75 11.89
C SER A 36 -3.87 -5.47 12.73
N THR A 37 -5.06 -4.98 12.97
CA THR A 37 -5.29 -3.78 13.76
C THR A 37 -6.56 -3.98 14.59
N THR A 38 -6.68 -3.19 15.65
CA THR A 38 -7.90 -3.14 16.45
C THR A 38 -8.39 -1.71 16.45
N GLY A 39 -9.67 -1.51 16.19
CA GLY A 39 -10.29 -0.20 16.25
C GLY A 39 -10.55 0.25 17.68
N THR A 40 -10.82 1.52 17.85
CA THR A 40 -11.17 2.09 19.16
C THR A 40 -12.47 1.51 19.71
N ASP A 41 -13.28 0.91 18.86
CA ASP A 41 -14.51 0.20 19.24
C ASP A 41 -14.27 -1.27 19.65
N GLY A 42 -13.01 -1.71 19.63
CA GLY A 42 -12.62 -3.09 19.99
C GLY A 42 -12.75 -4.10 18.87
N ARG A 43 -13.09 -3.68 17.66
CA ARG A 43 -13.19 -4.59 16.51
C ARG A 43 -11.83 -4.83 15.90
N ASP A 44 -11.53 -6.09 15.64
CA ASP A 44 -10.30 -6.49 14.98
C ASP A 44 -10.46 -6.45 13.47
N ASN A 45 -9.37 -6.12 12.78
CA ASN A 45 -9.30 -6.11 11.33
C ASN A 45 -8.01 -6.77 10.87
N LEU A 46 -8.10 -7.58 9.82
CA LEU A 46 -6.94 -8.23 9.21
C LEU A 46 -7.03 -8.03 7.70
N ALA A 47 -5.99 -7.48 7.11
CA ALA A 47 -5.98 -7.23 5.67
C ALA A 47 -4.59 -7.40 5.08
N PRO A 48 -4.49 -7.86 3.83
CA PRO A 48 -3.22 -7.91 3.10
C PRO A 48 -2.92 -6.56 2.46
N PHE A 49 -1.64 -6.19 2.46
CA PHE A 49 -1.17 -4.99 1.79
C PHE A 49 0.00 -5.34 0.89
N SER A 50 -0.13 -5.03 -0.40
CA SER A 50 0.92 -5.23 -1.39
C SER A 50 1.86 -4.02 -1.50
N GLN A 51 1.51 -2.91 -0.87
CA GLN A 51 2.41 -1.78 -0.65
C GLN A 51 2.99 -1.92 0.76
N PHE A 52 3.98 -2.80 0.89
CA PHE A 52 4.57 -3.18 2.17
C PHE A 52 6.05 -3.41 1.99
N ASN A 53 6.85 -2.94 2.94
CA ASN A 53 8.28 -3.21 2.91
C ASN A 53 8.92 -2.92 4.28
N ASN A 54 10.11 -3.52 4.50
CA ASN A 54 10.97 -3.05 5.56
C ASN A 54 11.74 -1.82 5.09
N VAL A 55 11.98 -0.90 5.99
CA VAL A 55 12.59 0.40 5.68
C VAL A 55 13.99 0.52 6.30
N SER A 56 14.16 -0.02 7.51
CA SER A 56 15.37 0.15 8.30
C SER A 56 15.60 -1.06 9.18
N PHE A 57 16.88 -1.39 9.45
CA PHE A 57 17.26 -2.41 10.42
C PHE A 57 17.40 -1.83 11.83
N ASP A 58 17.88 -0.60 11.92
CA ASP A 58 18.19 0.02 13.19
C ASP A 58 17.77 1.49 13.17
N PRO A 59 16.64 1.81 13.76
CA PRO A 59 15.71 0.87 14.42
C PRO A 59 14.98 0.00 13.40
N PRO A 60 14.57 -1.23 13.78
CA PRO A 60 13.77 -2.08 12.88
C PRO A 60 12.44 -1.40 12.56
N THR A 61 12.25 -1.10 11.27
CA THR A 61 11.11 -0.30 10.83
C THR A 61 10.50 -0.93 9.58
N ILE A 62 9.18 -1.06 9.59
CA ILE A 62 8.40 -1.50 8.43
C ILE A 62 7.38 -0.43 8.08
N LEU A 63 6.92 -0.46 6.82
CA LEU A 63 5.82 0.40 6.39
C LEU A 63 4.78 -0.40 5.63
N PHE A 64 3.56 0.06 5.68
CA PHE A 64 2.53 -0.33 4.74
C PHE A 64 1.75 0.91 4.31
N VAL A 65 1.19 0.85 3.12
CA VAL A 65 0.44 1.97 2.55
C VAL A 65 -0.98 1.52 2.23
N GLY A 66 -1.94 2.22 2.80
CA GLY A 66 -3.34 2.06 2.46
C GLY A 66 -3.79 3.22 1.60
N HIS A 67 -4.24 2.91 0.38
CA HIS A 67 -4.72 3.94 -0.51
C HIS A 67 -6.13 4.37 -0.15
N GLN A 68 -6.37 5.68 -0.24
CA GLN A 68 -7.71 6.20 -0.13
C GLN A 68 -8.50 5.82 -1.39
N SER A 69 -9.71 5.33 -1.21
CA SER A 69 -10.57 5.04 -2.34
C SER A 69 -11.00 6.35 -3.02
N VAL A 70 -10.75 6.42 -4.34
CA VAL A 70 -11.15 7.58 -5.13
C VAL A 70 -12.68 7.77 -5.10
N TYR A 71 -13.42 6.66 -5.07
CA TYR A 71 -14.88 6.69 -5.11
C TYR A 71 -15.51 6.96 -3.76
N LYS A 72 -14.91 6.47 -2.70
CA LYS A 72 -15.49 6.57 -1.35
C LYS A 72 -14.85 7.67 -0.50
N ARG A 73 -13.70 8.18 -0.92
CA ARG A 73 -12.90 9.18 -0.18
C ARG A 73 -12.67 8.79 1.29
N GLN A 74 -12.56 7.48 1.53
CA GLN A 74 -12.35 6.93 2.87
C GLN A 74 -11.07 6.15 2.91
N SER A 75 -10.33 6.33 3.99
CA SER A 75 -9.16 5.50 4.25
C SER A 75 -9.60 4.08 4.60
N LYS A 76 -8.73 3.11 4.31
CA LYS A 76 -8.98 1.72 4.72
C LYS A 76 -9.00 1.61 6.24
N ASP A 77 -9.79 0.66 6.75
CA ASP A 77 -9.94 0.45 8.19
C ASP A 77 -8.62 0.22 8.90
N SER A 78 -7.69 -0.52 8.28
CA SER A 78 -6.36 -0.76 8.87
C SER A 78 -5.60 0.55 9.10
N VAL A 79 -5.68 1.49 8.15
CA VAL A 79 -5.00 2.79 8.27
C VAL A 79 -5.66 3.62 9.36
N ILE A 80 -6.99 3.65 9.38
CA ILE A 80 -7.74 4.40 10.39
C ILE A 80 -7.42 3.86 11.78
N ASN A 81 -7.47 2.54 11.97
CA ASN A 81 -7.21 1.90 13.25
C ASN A 81 -5.77 2.17 13.71
N ALA A 82 -4.78 2.02 12.82
CA ALA A 82 -3.40 2.27 13.17
C ALA A 82 -3.17 3.74 13.56
N ARG A 83 -3.84 4.66 12.87
CA ARG A 83 -3.74 6.09 13.17
C ARG A 83 -4.35 6.42 14.52
N GLU A 84 -5.52 5.87 14.81
CA GLU A 84 -6.26 6.18 16.04
C GLU A 84 -5.67 5.50 17.27
N THR A 85 -5.15 4.27 17.13
CA THR A 85 -4.58 3.51 18.26
C THR A 85 -3.08 3.69 18.39
N GLY A 86 -2.41 4.12 17.32
CA GLY A 86 -0.95 4.27 17.32
C GLY A 86 -0.19 2.98 17.14
N GLU A 87 -0.87 1.88 16.76
CA GLU A 87 -0.22 0.59 16.61
C GLU A 87 -0.86 -0.30 15.55
N PHE A 88 -0.06 -1.20 15.01
CA PHE A 88 -0.52 -2.29 14.16
C PHE A 88 0.42 -3.48 14.33
N VAL A 89 -0.03 -4.66 13.92
CA VAL A 89 0.76 -5.88 13.99
C VAL A 89 0.97 -6.43 12.59
N TRP A 90 2.22 -6.67 12.24
CA TRP A 90 2.57 -7.41 11.05
C TRP A 90 2.62 -8.90 11.35
N ASN A 91 1.89 -9.68 10.57
CA ASN A 91 1.82 -11.13 10.72
C ASN A 91 2.58 -11.78 9.57
N MET A 92 3.62 -12.54 9.90
CA MET A 92 4.37 -13.25 8.88
C MET A 92 3.62 -14.52 8.49
N ALA A 93 3.25 -14.62 7.22
CA ALA A 93 2.61 -15.81 6.68
C ALA A 93 3.66 -16.88 6.37
N THR A 94 3.38 -18.11 6.77
CA THR A 94 4.25 -19.25 6.49
C THR A 94 3.59 -20.22 5.51
#